data_f3ee7bf95419cf624db7a7d01e0e4325
#
_entry.id   f3ee7bf95419cf624db7a7d01e0e4325
#
_cell.length_a   1.000
_cell.length_b   1.000
_cell.length_c   1.000
_cell.angle_alpha   90.00
_cell.angle_beta   90.00
_cell.angle_gamma   90.00
#
_symmetry.space_group_name_H-M   'P 1'
#
loop_
_entity.id
_entity.type
_entity.pdbx_description
1 polymer ?
#
loop_
_entity_poly.entity_id
_entity_poly.type
_entity_poly.pdbx_seq_one_letter_code
_entity_poly.pdbx_strand_id
1 'polypeptide(L)'
;QYTKVLKNQEELKSAFAYMDKGIWYVACHAWLKGEDGKKVFGQWSEIHKVDVSAITPQAPVISKVIVKGSTVTVKYTKSKNAQGYDVVLSDTLTKTNGQKRPAVSGENYYVKKIKGNTVTVTFKNVKSGTYYIGLHAWNRTSEDNSKTFSEWSNVRKVKMK
;
A
#
# COMPACT_ATOMS: atom_id res chain seq x y z
N GLN A 1 9.60 -2.12 -20.31
CA GLN A 1 10.76 -1.20 -20.25
C GLN A 1 10.32 0.12 -19.63
N TYR A 2 11.10 0.62 -18.66
CA TYR A 2 10.88 1.90 -17.99
C TYR A 2 12.06 2.82 -18.30
N THR A 3 11.78 4.07 -18.64
CA THR A 3 12.83 5.06 -18.94
C THR A 3 12.53 6.37 -18.20
N LYS A 4 13.55 6.94 -17.57
CA LYS A 4 13.51 8.29 -16.99
C LYS A 4 14.62 9.14 -17.56
N VAL A 5 14.30 10.39 -17.89
CA VAL A 5 15.25 11.40 -18.35
C VAL A 5 15.41 12.44 -17.26
N LEU A 6 16.60 12.54 -16.70
CA LEU A 6 16.99 13.61 -15.77
C LEU A 6 17.62 14.75 -16.56
N LYS A 7 17.17 15.97 -16.34
CA LYS A 7 17.65 17.16 -17.06
C LYS A 7 18.56 18.03 -16.22
N ASN A 8 18.66 17.75 -14.92
CA ASN A 8 19.48 18.52 -13.99
C ASN A 8 20.69 17.68 -13.57
N GLN A 9 21.90 18.23 -13.68
CA GLN A 9 23.15 17.59 -13.25
C GLN A 9 23.31 17.49 -11.73
N GLU A 10 22.55 18.27 -10.96
CA GLU A 10 22.56 18.21 -9.51
C GLU A 10 21.74 17.05 -8.95
N GLU A 11 20.85 16.48 -9.76
CA GLU A 11 19.99 15.37 -9.33
C GLU A 11 20.63 14.02 -9.71
N LEU A 12 21.41 13.46 -8.80
CA LEU A 12 22.06 12.15 -8.95
C LEU A 12 21.22 10.97 -8.47
N LYS A 13 19.92 11.18 -8.24
CA LYS A 13 19.00 10.14 -7.76
C LYS A 13 17.77 10.07 -8.65
N SER A 14 17.37 8.84 -8.97
CA SER A 14 16.10 8.58 -9.64
C SER A 14 15.43 7.36 -9.04
N ALA A 15 14.10 7.33 -9.03
CA ALA A 15 13.32 6.19 -8.59
C ALA A 15 12.30 5.81 -9.66
N PHE A 16 12.17 4.52 -9.92
CA PHE A 16 11.07 3.95 -10.68
C PHE A 16 10.01 3.46 -9.69
N ALA A 17 8.78 3.90 -9.88
CA ALA A 17 7.64 3.47 -9.08
C ALA A 17 6.76 2.51 -9.89
N TYR A 18 6.00 1.66 -9.20
CA TYR A 18 5.02 0.75 -9.81
C TYR A 18 5.60 -0.25 -10.81
N MET A 19 6.84 -0.69 -10.57
CA MET A 19 7.46 -1.73 -11.40
C MET A 19 6.79 -3.08 -11.18
N ASP A 20 6.64 -3.85 -12.25
CA ASP A 20 6.20 -5.23 -12.19
C ASP A 20 7.18 -6.10 -11.41
N LYS A 21 6.65 -7.16 -10.79
CA LYS A 21 7.48 -8.17 -10.12
C LYS A 21 8.40 -8.86 -11.13
N GLY A 22 9.62 -9.08 -10.74
CA GLY A 22 10.60 -9.78 -11.56
C GLY A 22 12.01 -9.24 -11.40
N ILE A 23 12.89 -9.79 -12.23
CA ILE A 23 14.28 -9.36 -12.29
C ILE A 23 14.39 -8.28 -13.37
N TRP A 24 14.93 -7.15 -12.96
CA TRP A 24 15.18 -5.99 -13.81
C TRP A 24 16.66 -5.69 -13.89
N TYR A 25 17.04 -5.06 -14.96
CA TYR A 25 18.42 -4.58 -15.18
C TYR A 25 18.38 -3.07 -15.35
N VAL A 26 19.20 -2.38 -14.57
CA VAL A 26 19.27 -0.91 -14.56
C VAL A 26 20.62 -0.45 -15.03
N ALA A 27 20.62 0.46 -15.98
CA ALA A 27 21.79 1.18 -16.44
C ALA A 27 21.41 2.62 -16.78
N CYS A 28 22.38 3.50 -16.80
CA CYS A 28 22.20 4.88 -17.22
C CYS A 28 23.32 5.32 -18.17
N HIS A 29 23.06 6.36 -18.94
CA HIS A 29 24.07 7.05 -19.71
C HIS A 29 23.86 8.56 -19.62
N ALA A 30 24.96 9.30 -19.66
CA ALA A 30 24.92 10.75 -19.76
C ALA A 30 24.58 11.19 -21.19
N TRP A 31 24.05 12.35 -21.33
CA TRP A 31 23.85 12.98 -22.62
C TRP A 31 24.14 14.49 -22.56
N LEU A 32 24.54 15.04 -23.68
CA LEU A 32 24.67 16.47 -23.86
C LEU A 32 23.95 16.88 -25.18
N LYS A 33 23.70 18.16 -25.33
CA LYS A 33 23.12 18.72 -26.53
C LYS A 33 24.26 19.09 -27.46
N GLY A 34 24.31 18.52 -28.67
CA GLY A 34 25.25 18.88 -29.72
C GLY A 34 24.91 20.26 -30.35
N GLU A 35 25.79 20.78 -31.18
CA GLU A 35 25.61 22.05 -31.89
C GLU A 35 24.37 22.05 -32.79
N ASP A 36 24.01 20.88 -33.36
CA ASP A 36 22.81 20.67 -34.17
C ASP A 36 21.52 20.56 -33.34
N GLY A 37 21.60 20.73 -32.01
CA GLY A 37 20.49 20.60 -31.06
C GLY A 37 20.08 19.16 -30.74
N LYS A 38 20.71 18.14 -31.34
CA LYS A 38 20.43 16.73 -31.05
C LYS A 38 21.20 16.25 -29.82
N LYS A 39 20.71 15.16 -29.21
CA LYS A 39 21.39 14.53 -28.07
C LYS A 39 22.57 13.69 -28.54
N VAL A 40 23.72 13.91 -27.96
CA VAL A 40 24.90 13.07 -28.04
C VAL A 40 25.00 12.29 -26.71
N PHE A 41 25.07 10.98 -26.81
CA PHE A 41 25.06 10.10 -25.65
C PHE A 41 26.47 9.58 -25.36
N GLY A 42 26.79 9.53 -24.06
CA GLY A 42 27.98 8.86 -23.56
C GLY A 42 27.79 7.34 -23.50
N GLN A 43 28.83 6.66 -23.04
CA GLN A 43 28.78 5.22 -22.82
C GLN A 43 27.79 4.89 -21.70
N TRP A 44 27.24 3.66 -21.74
CA TRP A 44 26.42 3.13 -20.68
C TRP A 44 27.23 2.85 -19.42
N SER A 45 26.60 3.07 -18.27
CA SER A 45 27.14 2.60 -16.99
C SER A 45 27.18 1.07 -16.92
N GLU A 46 27.80 0.55 -15.86
CA GLU A 46 27.61 -0.84 -15.48
C GLU A 46 26.12 -1.18 -15.32
N ILE A 47 25.78 -2.43 -15.63
CA ILE A 47 24.42 -2.94 -15.49
C ILE A 47 24.26 -3.52 -14.08
N HIS A 48 23.28 -3.01 -13.34
CA HIS A 48 22.90 -3.53 -12.04
C HIS A 48 21.63 -4.37 -12.13
N LYS A 49 21.69 -5.59 -11.59
CA LYS A 49 20.53 -6.46 -11.44
C LYS A 49 19.72 -6.04 -10.22
N VAL A 50 18.42 -5.86 -10.39
CA VAL A 50 17.45 -5.51 -9.33
C VAL A 50 16.34 -6.55 -9.29
N ASP A 51 16.09 -7.13 -8.11
CA ASP A 51 14.98 -8.04 -7.88
C ASP A 51 13.82 -7.28 -7.24
N VAL A 52 12.70 -7.19 -7.97
CA VAL A 52 11.46 -6.55 -7.53
C VAL A 52 10.45 -7.58 -6.99
N SER A 53 10.90 -8.80 -6.69
CA SER A 53 10.03 -9.95 -6.40
C SER A 53 9.27 -9.89 -5.07
N ALA A 54 9.60 -9.01 -4.14
CA ALA A 54 9.14 -9.14 -2.76
C ALA A 54 8.57 -7.85 -2.13
N ILE A 55 7.68 -7.14 -2.82
CA ILE A 55 7.06 -5.95 -2.22
C ILE A 55 5.63 -6.24 -1.71
N THR A 56 5.41 -7.40 -1.10
CA THR A 56 4.18 -7.63 -0.33
C THR A 56 4.28 -6.84 0.98
N PRO A 57 3.29 -5.99 1.30
CA PRO A 57 3.30 -5.28 2.57
C PRO A 57 3.27 -6.25 3.76
N GLN A 58 3.89 -5.87 4.85
CA GLN A 58 3.75 -6.61 6.10
C GLN A 58 2.32 -6.45 6.63
N ALA A 59 1.75 -7.51 7.22
CA ALA A 59 0.45 -7.44 7.86
C ALA A 59 0.45 -6.42 9.02
N PRO A 60 -0.51 -5.49 9.09
CA PRO A 60 -0.65 -4.58 10.21
C PRO A 60 -1.20 -5.30 11.45
N VAL A 61 -1.05 -4.68 12.61
CA VAL A 61 -1.63 -5.17 13.87
C VAL A 61 -2.52 -4.09 14.48
N ILE A 62 -3.78 -4.44 14.81
CA ILE A 62 -4.66 -3.53 15.56
C ILE A 62 -4.15 -3.47 16.99
N SER A 63 -3.62 -2.31 17.38
CA SER A 63 -3.07 -2.06 18.73
C SER A 63 -4.15 -1.60 19.72
N LYS A 64 -5.13 -0.79 19.27
CA LYS A 64 -6.18 -0.25 20.13
C LYS A 64 -7.48 0.01 19.38
N VAL A 65 -8.60 -0.27 20.03
CA VAL A 65 -9.92 0.16 19.55
C VAL A 65 -10.60 0.97 20.67
N ILE A 66 -11.18 2.10 20.33
CA ILE A 66 -11.89 3.00 21.25
C ILE A 66 -13.31 3.17 20.70
N VAL A 67 -14.30 2.93 21.54
CA VAL A 67 -15.72 3.14 21.24
C VAL A 67 -16.22 4.31 22.11
N LYS A 68 -16.82 5.32 21.45
CA LYS A 68 -17.50 6.46 22.12
C LYS A 68 -18.82 6.75 21.40
N GLY A 69 -19.95 6.46 22.06
CA GLY A 69 -21.26 6.56 21.40
C GLY A 69 -21.32 5.74 20.12
N SER A 70 -21.70 6.37 19.01
CA SER A 70 -21.75 5.77 17.67
C SER A 70 -20.42 5.84 16.90
N THR A 71 -19.31 6.11 17.59
CA THR A 71 -17.99 6.31 16.95
C THR A 71 -17.01 5.22 17.36
N VAL A 72 -16.32 4.63 16.37
CA VAL A 72 -15.26 3.63 16.57
C VAL A 72 -13.95 4.19 16.04
N THR A 73 -12.95 4.32 16.89
CA THR A 73 -11.59 4.71 16.48
C THR A 73 -10.65 3.51 16.61
N VAL A 74 -9.96 3.20 15.52
CA VAL A 74 -9.03 2.08 15.40
C VAL A 74 -7.61 2.62 15.25
N LYS A 75 -6.70 2.16 16.12
CA LYS A 75 -5.26 2.41 15.99
C LYS A 75 -4.56 1.11 15.63
N TYR A 76 -3.57 1.19 14.73
CA TYR A 76 -2.85 0.03 14.22
C TYR A 76 -1.38 0.37 13.93
N THR A 77 -0.57 -0.67 13.74
CA THR A 77 0.86 -0.49 13.45
C THR A 77 1.09 -0.10 12.00
N LYS A 78 2.12 0.71 11.75
CA LYS A 78 2.62 0.95 10.41
C LYS A 78 3.20 -0.34 9.83
N SER A 79 2.87 -0.63 8.58
CA SER A 79 3.38 -1.80 7.86
C SER A 79 4.55 -1.42 6.96
N LYS A 80 5.59 -2.24 6.98
CA LYS A 80 6.70 -2.10 6.02
C LYS A 80 6.15 -2.30 4.59
N ASN A 81 6.61 -1.50 3.66
CA ASN A 81 6.22 -1.51 2.24
C ASN A 81 4.74 -1.16 1.96
N ALA A 82 4.01 -0.62 2.92
CA ALA A 82 2.64 -0.18 2.69
C ALA A 82 2.57 1.21 2.06
N GLN A 83 1.71 1.38 1.08
CA GLN A 83 1.28 2.68 0.53
C GLN A 83 -0.10 3.09 1.05
N GLY A 84 -0.80 2.18 1.70
CA GLY A 84 -2.08 2.45 2.33
C GLY A 84 -2.69 1.21 2.98
N TYR A 85 -3.92 1.39 3.47
CA TYR A 85 -4.67 0.39 4.23
C TYR A 85 -6.13 0.40 3.83
N ASP A 86 -6.75 -0.78 3.76
CA ASP A 86 -8.19 -0.91 3.70
C ASP A 86 -8.66 -1.45 5.05
N VAL A 87 -9.42 -0.64 5.79
CA VAL A 87 -9.91 -0.94 7.15
C VAL A 87 -11.40 -1.26 7.09
N VAL A 88 -11.77 -2.42 7.60
CA VAL A 88 -13.14 -2.93 7.56
C VAL A 88 -13.70 -3.10 8.97
N LEU A 89 -14.90 -2.59 9.18
CA LEU A 89 -15.76 -2.82 10.33
C LEU A 89 -17.04 -3.50 9.83
N SER A 90 -17.36 -4.71 10.29
CA SER A 90 -18.51 -5.48 9.81
C SER A 90 -19.16 -6.29 10.92
N ASP A 91 -20.48 -6.46 10.86
CA ASP A 91 -21.23 -7.35 11.75
C ASP A 91 -21.00 -8.85 11.44
N THR A 92 -20.40 -9.13 10.29
CA THR A 92 -20.19 -10.50 9.78
C THR A 92 -18.71 -10.83 9.63
N LEU A 93 -18.34 -12.07 10.00
CA LEU A 93 -17.02 -12.66 9.75
C LEU A 93 -17.05 -13.59 8.54
N THR A 94 -15.93 -13.61 7.82
CA THR A 94 -15.64 -14.58 6.77
C THR A 94 -14.21 -15.10 6.90
N LYS A 95 -13.81 -16.00 6.02
CA LYS A 95 -12.42 -16.49 5.94
C LYS A 95 -11.86 -16.24 4.53
N THR A 96 -10.58 -15.93 4.48
CA THR A 96 -9.80 -15.92 3.25
C THR A 96 -8.48 -16.63 3.55
N ASN A 97 -8.10 -17.59 2.74
CA ASN A 97 -6.89 -18.43 2.95
C ASN A 97 -6.80 -18.98 4.40
N GLY A 98 -7.92 -19.41 4.96
CA GLY A 98 -8.00 -19.92 6.35
C GLY A 98 -8.04 -18.86 7.45
N GLN A 99 -7.68 -17.60 7.15
CA GLN A 99 -7.64 -16.50 8.09
C GLN A 99 -9.03 -15.85 8.26
N LYS A 100 -9.49 -15.70 9.51
CA LYS A 100 -10.72 -14.96 9.83
C LYS A 100 -10.55 -13.49 9.56
N ARG A 101 -11.54 -12.87 8.93
CA ARG A 101 -11.59 -11.43 8.66
C ARG A 101 -13.02 -10.91 8.66
N PRO A 102 -13.25 -9.58 8.88
CA PRO A 102 -14.57 -9.00 8.65
C PRO A 102 -14.98 -9.12 7.18
N ALA A 103 -16.24 -9.43 6.94
CA ALA A 103 -16.78 -9.51 5.58
C ALA A 103 -17.03 -8.09 5.02
N VAL A 104 -16.87 -7.93 3.70
CA VAL A 104 -17.25 -6.71 2.97
C VAL A 104 -18.62 -6.92 2.31
N SER A 105 -19.50 -7.59 3.05
CA SER A 105 -20.87 -7.94 2.66
C SER A 105 -21.71 -8.13 3.93
N GLY A 106 -23.01 -8.15 3.82
CA GLY A 106 -23.95 -8.21 4.94
C GLY A 106 -24.74 -6.92 5.08
N GLU A 107 -25.50 -6.79 6.17
CA GLU A 107 -26.37 -5.62 6.37
C GLU A 107 -25.61 -4.38 6.85
N ASN A 108 -24.62 -4.58 7.72
CA ASN A 108 -23.89 -3.47 8.33
C ASN A 108 -22.38 -3.67 8.22
N TYR A 109 -21.80 -3.11 7.17
CA TYR A 109 -20.35 -3.02 7.04
C TYR A 109 -19.91 -1.61 6.63
N TYR A 110 -18.72 -1.26 7.06
CA TYR A 110 -18.10 0.04 6.81
C TYR A 110 -16.66 -0.21 6.33
N VAL A 111 -16.27 0.45 5.26
CA VAL A 111 -14.91 0.35 4.71
C VAL A 111 -14.29 1.72 4.64
N LYS A 112 -13.05 1.84 5.11
CA LYS A 112 -12.23 3.03 4.91
C LYS A 112 -10.94 2.67 4.18
N LYS A 113 -10.74 3.29 3.03
CA LYS A 113 -9.53 3.20 2.22
C LYS A 113 -8.61 4.36 2.60
N ILE A 114 -7.49 4.05 3.23
CA ILE A 114 -6.52 5.03 3.73
C ILE A 114 -5.31 5.02 2.81
N LYS A 115 -4.86 6.18 2.38
CA LYS A 115 -3.61 6.37 1.65
C LYS A 115 -2.52 6.88 2.60
N GLY A 116 -1.28 6.52 2.32
CA GLY A 116 -0.12 6.99 3.08
C GLY A 116 0.07 6.28 4.43
N ASN A 117 0.70 6.97 5.35
CA ASN A 117 1.22 6.42 6.60
C ASN A 117 0.29 6.61 7.82
N THR A 118 -0.97 6.97 7.60
CA THR A 118 -1.94 7.13 8.69
C THR A 118 -2.15 5.80 9.41
N VAL A 119 -2.03 5.79 10.73
CA VAL A 119 -2.18 4.61 11.61
C VAL A 119 -3.37 4.72 12.56
N THR A 120 -4.28 5.62 12.28
CA THR A 120 -5.52 5.81 13.03
C THR A 120 -6.67 6.09 12.08
N VAL A 121 -7.78 5.39 12.26
CA VAL A 121 -9.00 5.61 11.47
C VAL A 121 -10.21 5.68 12.39
N THR A 122 -11.20 6.50 12.03
CA THR A 122 -12.42 6.67 12.80
C THR A 122 -13.65 6.43 11.93
N PHE A 123 -14.52 5.53 12.37
CA PHE A 123 -15.86 5.31 11.82
C PHE A 123 -16.86 6.09 12.67
N LYS A 124 -17.70 6.88 12.04
CA LYS A 124 -18.78 7.67 12.67
C LYS A 124 -20.13 7.08 12.27
N ASN A 125 -21.16 7.35 13.09
CA ASN A 125 -22.54 6.91 12.86
C ASN A 125 -22.66 5.40 12.65
N VAL A 126 -21.88 4.64 13.42
CA VAL A 126 -21.98 3.18 13.44
C VAL A 126 -23.25 2.79 14.20
N LYS A 127 -24.10 1.99 13.57
CA LYS A 127 -25.34 1.49 14.20
C LYS A 127 -25.04 0.64 15.41
N SER A 128 -26.02 0.51 16.33
CA SER A 128 -25.91 -0.45 17.45
C SER A 128 -25.73 -1.88 16.93
N GLY A 129 -24.99 -2.69 17.67
CA GLY A 129 -24.70 -4.06 17.26
C GLY A 129 -23.33 -4.56 17.67
N THR A 130 -23.03 -5.78 17.27
CA THR A 130 -21.70 -6.38 17.45
C THR A 130 -20.96 -6.35 16.14
N TYR A 131 -19.73 -5.86 16.15
CA TYR A 131 -18.90 -5.73 14.97
C TYR A 131 -17.52 -6.36 15.14
N TYR A 132 -16.92 -6.71 14.02
CA TYR A 132 -15.56 -7.21 13.89
C TYR A 132 -14.75 -6.24 13.05
N ILE A 133 -13.54 -5.95 13.51
CA ILE A 133 -12.62 -5.02 12.85
C ILE A 133 -11.41 -5.78 12.38
N GLY A 134 -11.02 -5.55 11.15
CA GLY A 134 -9.78 -6.01 10.55
C GLY A 134 -9.31 -5.05 9.49
N LEU A 135 -8.04 -5.13 9.14
CA LEU A 135 -7.47 -4.34 8.06
C LEU A 135 -6.36 -5.12 7.38
N HIS A 136 -6.06 -4.75 6.16
CA HIS A 136 -4.87 -5.17 5.46
C HIS A 136 -4.15 -3.96 4.85
N ALA A 137 -2.85 -4.07 4.74
CA ALA A 137 -2.04 -3.10 4.05
C ALA A 137 -2.02 -3.40 2.55
N TRP A 138 -1.80 -2.39 1.73
CA TRP A 138 -1.62 -2.57 0.30
C TRP A 138 -0.49 -1.70 -0.23
N ASN A 139 0.11 -2.13 -1.32
CA ASN A 139 0.91 -1.29 -2.20
C ASN A 139 0.53 -1.54 -3.66
N ARG A 140 1.06 -0.71 -4.54
CA ARG A 140 0.92 -0.83 -5.99
C ARG A 140 2.30 -1.04 -6.55
N THR A 141 2.51 -2.17 -7.19
CA THR A 141 3.81 -2.62 -7.70
C THR A 141 3.82 -2.84 -9.21
N SER A 142 2.71 -2.53 -9.88
CA SER A 142 2.56 -2.70 -11.33
C SER A 142 2.07 -1.42 -12.01
N GLU A 143 2.37 -1.27 -13.29
CA GLU A 143 1.92 -0.15 -14.12
C GLU A 143 0.40 -0.10 -14.29
N ASP A 144 -0.27 -1.26 -14.28
CA ASP A 144 -1.73 -1.36 -14.32
C ASP A 144 -2.41 -0.86 -13.04
N ASN A 145 -1.60 -0.40 -12.07
CA ASN A 145 -2.08 0.16 -10.82
C ASN A 145 -2.79 -0.86 -9.90
N SER A 146 -2.63 -2.16 -10.16
CA SER A 146 -3.17 -3.21 -9.31
C SER A 146 -2.58 -3.16 -7.90
N LYS A 147 -3.37 -3.57 -6.91
CA LYS A 147 -2.94 -3.63 -5.52
C LYS A 147 -2.41 -5.01 -5.17
N THR A 148 -1.25 -5.06 -4.53
CA THR A 148 -0.79 -6.22 -3.78
C THR A 148 -1.15 -6.01 -2.31
N PHE A 149 -1.81 -6.98 -1.69
CA PHE A 149 -2.29 -6.90 -0.32
C PHE A 149 -1.45 -7.77 0.61
N SER A 150 -1.30 -7.29 1.85
CA SER A 150 -0.79 -8.11 2.96
C SER A 150 -1.82 -9.14 3.40
N GLU A 151 -1.40 -10.07 4.25
CA GLU A 151 -2.31 -10.80 5.12
C GLU A 151 -3.13 -9.83 5.97
N TRP A 152 -4.30 -10.31 6.46
CA TRP A 152 -5.14 -9.52 7.35
C TRP A 152 -4.50 -9.35 8.73
N SER A 153 -4.83 -8.27 9.40
CA SER A 153 -4.50 -8.06 10.82
C SER A 153 -5.19 -9.07 11.72
N ASN A 154 -4.81 -9.05 13.01
CA ASN A 154 -5.66 -9.62 14.05
C ASN A 154 -7.07 -8.99 13.99
N VAL A 155 -8.09 -9.80 14.26
CA VAL A 155 -9.49 -9.32 14.34
C VAL A 155 -9.81 -8.85 15.75
N ARG A 156 -10.47 -7.69 15.86
CA ARG A 156 -11.00 -7.16 17.12
C ARG A 156 -12.53 -7.15 17.07
N LYS A 157 -13.17 -7.65 18.13
CA LYS A 157 -14.62 -7.60 18.34
C LYS A 157 -14.98 -6.37 19.18
N VAL A 158 -16.02 -5.64 18.80
CA VAL A 158 -16.56 -4.50 19.56
C VAL A 158 -18.07 -4.59 19.61
N LYS A 159 -18.66 -4.02 20.68
CA LYS A 159 -20.11 -3.88 20.86
C LYS A 159 -20.47 -2.40 20.89
N MET A 160 -21.34 -2.01 19.97
CA MET A 160 -21.96 -0.68 19.93
C MET A 160 -23.27 -0.72 20.69
N LYS A 161 -23.49 0.28 21.55
CA LYS A 161 -24.76 0.44 22.30
C LYS A 161 -25.77 1.22 21.48
#